data_69ca5e7ea3ba1010a7267678e842e61f
#
_entry.id   69ca5e7ea3ba1010a7267678e842e61f
#
_cell.length_a   1.000
_cell.length_b   1.000
_cell.length_c   1.000
_cell.angle_alpha   90.00
_cell.angle_beta   90.00
_cell.angle_gamma   90.00
#
_symmetry.space_group_name_H-M   'P 1'
#
loop_
_entity.id
_entity.type
_entity.pdbx_description
1 polymer ?
#
loop_
_entity_poly.entity_id
_entity_poly.type
_entity_poly.pdbx_seq_one_letter_code
_entity_poly.pdbx_strand_id
1 'polypeptide(L)'
;MEIFPGVHQIRSTIADRHLFQYVFTGDNVVLLDTGFASTPADVILPFLATIGVQSQNLKLAINTHADADHHGGNSTLKQRCDNLLLGCGEMDREVIENPDLLFASRYNQWLSDHRVGLGMNPEAETWVRQMTGPPQRIDISFRGGEILAITDRMNLRVLHVPGHSHGHLAFYDAANRAVYTGDALHGDCCPSREGAPSLPPAYFAVLAYLASIQTVEALEVEWIYSAHWPTYSGPRVAEFLAECRNFVDRAGTRIRYELESHPNGITLRDCMTQCGPALGNWPPQNDWLLMYPVHGHLSHLQELGFAHQIHGEDGILRWKRQ
;
A
#
# COMPACT_ATOMS: atom_id res chain seq x y z
N MET A 1 15.21 -6.21 -14.45
CA MET A 1 16.63 -5.97 -14.11
C MET A 1 16.98 -6.86 -12.93
N GLU A 2 18.07 -7.59 -12.98
CA GLU A 2 18.58 -8.36 -11.84
C GLU A 2 19.17 -7.38 -10.81
N ILE A 3 18.74 -7.51 -9.54
CA ILE A 3 19.18 -6.65 -8.43
C ILE A 3 20.09 -7.41 -7.44
N PHE A 4 19.88 -8.70 -7.29
CA PHE A 4 20.75 -9.67 -6.63
C PHE A 4 20.71 -10.98 -7.42
N PRO A 5 21.67 -11.89 -7.26
CA PRO A 5 21.64 -13.18 -7.95
C PRO A 5 20.31 -13.90 -7.72
N GLY A 6 19.56 -14.14 -8.79
CA GLY A 6 18.24 -14.76 -8.75
C GLY A 6 17.09 -13.86 -8.28
N VAL A 7 17.32 -12.55 -8.03
CA VAL A 7 16.29 -11.59 -7.66
C VAL A 7 16.18 -10.51 -8.71
N HIS A 8 14.99 -10.34 -9.25
CA HIS A 8 14.76 -9.40 -10.34
C HIS A 8 13.67 -8.40 -10.01
N GLN A 9 13.91 -7.13 -10.32
CA GLN A 9 12.92 -6.07 -10.31
C GLN A 9 12.30 -5.96 -11.71
N ILE A 10 10.99 -6.05 -11.79
CA ILE A 10 10.18 -5.77 -12.98
C ILE A 10 9.63 -4.36 -12.84
N ARG A 11 9.72 -3.55 -13.88
CA ARG A 11 9.19 -2.19 -13.87
C ARG A 11 8.03 -2.06 -14.84
N SER A 12 6.90 -1.68 -14.32
CA SER A 12 5.72 -1.21 -15.03
C SER A 12 5.41 0.25 -14.67
N THR A 13 4.31 0.77 -15.14
CA THR A 13 3.90 2.16 -14.86
C THR A 13 2.42 2.23 -14.55
N ILE A 14 2.06 3.14 -13.66
CA ILE A 14 0.69 3.52 -13.36
C ILE A 14 0.58 5.05 -13.39
N ALA A 15 -0.17 5.58 -14.36
CA ALA A 15 -0.27 7.02 -14.59
C ALA A 15 1.13 7.68 -14.63
N ASP A 16 1.42 8.58 -13.71
CA ASP A 16 2.70 9.30 -13.60
C ASP A 16 3.76 8.59 -12.74
N ARG A 17 3.49 7.39 -12.19
CA ARG A 17 4.35 6.69 -11.25
C ARG A 17 4.92 5.40 -11.80
N HIS A 18 6.01 4.94 -11.19
CA HIS A 18 6.48 3.57 -11.37
C HIS A 18 5.61 2.60 -10.57
N LEU A 19 5.56 1.35 -11.05
CA LEU A 19 5.06 0.22 -10.30
C LEU A 19 6.08 -0.91 -10.46
N PHE A 20 6.70 -1.31 -9.37
CA PHE A 20 7.71 -2.35 -9.33
C PHE A 20 7.13 -3.63 -8.78
N GLN A 21 7.32 -4.73 -9.51
CA GLN A 21 7.11 -6.08 -9.05
C GLN A 21 8.46 -6.76 -8.86
N TYR A 22 8.51 -7.79 -8.05
CA TYR A 22 9.75 -8.52 -7.77
C TYR A 22 9.56 -10.00 -8.03
N VAL A 23 10.51 -10.62 -8.73
CA VAL A 23 10.52 -12.06 -8.95
C VAL A 23 11.79 -12.67 -8.39
N PHE A 24 11.61 -13.75 -7.64
CA PHE A 24 12.67 -14.55 -7.03
C PHE A 24 12.74 -15.87 -7.78
N THR A 25 13.91 -16.19 -8.30
CA THR A 25 14.15 -17.39 -9.11
C THR A 25 15.05 -18.37 -8.38
N GLY A 26 14.68 -19.65 -8.41
CA GLY A 26 15.40 -20.73 -7.76
C GLY A 26 14.66 -22.05 -7.98
N ASP A 27 14.64 -22.90 -6.96
CA ASP A 27 13.86 -24.14 -6.98
C ASP A 27 12.36 -23.85 -7.06
N ASN A 28 11.97 -22.71 -6.46
CA ASN A 28 10.64 -22.13 -6.57
C ASN A 28 10.73 -20.73 -7.15
N VAL A 29 9.88 -20.43 -8.14
CA VAL A 29 9.75 -19.08 -8.66
C VAL A 29 8.57 -18.39 -7.96
N VAL A 30 8.87 -17.30 -7.29
CA VAL A 30 7.91 -16.48 -6.52
C VAL A 30 7.86 -15.08 -7.08
N LEU A 31 6.66 -14.56 -7.30
CA LEU A 31 6.39 -13.19 -7.74
C LEU A 31 5.71 -12.41 -6.62
N LEU A 32 6.14 -11.18 -6.36
CA LEU A 32 5.44 -10.22 -5.52
C LEU A 32 4.70 -9.22 -6.39
N ASP A 33 3.40 -9.15 -6.18
CA ASP A 33 2.41 -8.35 -6.89
C ASP A 33 2.22 -8.71 -8.36
N THR A 34 0.98 -8.62 -8.80
CA THR A 34 0.57 -9.00 -10.16
C THR A 34 0.25 -7.80 -11.04
N GLY A 35 0.29 -6.60 -10.47
CA GLY A 35 -0.08 -5.39 -11.19
C GLY A 35 -1.57 -5.32 -11.50
N PHE A 36 -1.93 -4.49 -12.47
CA PHE A 36 -3.27 -4.43 -13.04
C PHE A 36 -3.58 -5.64 -13.93
N ALA A 37 -4.82 -5.77 -14.36
CA ALA A 37 -5.31 -6.89 -15.17
C ALA A 37 -4.48 -7.21 -16.42
N SER A 38 -3.93 -6.20 -17.09
CA SER A 38 -3.10 -6.39 -18.28
C SER A 38 -1.61 -6.59 -17.96
N THR A 39 -1.13 -6.16 -16.79
CA THR A 39 0.30 -6.18 -16.43
C THR A 39 0.95 -7.55 -16.58
N PRO A 40 0.29 -8.69 -16.22
CA PRO A 40 0.89 -10.00 -16.44
C PRO A 40 1.19 -10.30 -17.90
N ALA A 41 0.26 -9.99 -18.80
CA ALA A 41 0.42 -10.28 -20.22
C ALA A 41 1.40 -9.32 -20.91
N ASP A 42 1.36 -8.05 -20.53
CA ASP A 42 2.09 -6.98 -21.21
C ASP A 42 3.51 -6.81 -20.67
N VAL A 43 3.76 -7.14 -19.41
CA VAL A 43 5.04 -6.84 -18.73
C VAL A 43 5.64 -8.06 -18.06
N ILE A 44 4.90 -8.76 -17.16
CA ILE A 44 5.48 -9.78 -16.29
C ILE A 44 5.92 -11.02 -17.10
N LEU A 45 5.01 -11.63 -17.86
CA LEU A 45 5.32 -12.84 -18.63
C LEU A 45 6.38 -12.59 -19.72
N PRO A 46 6.34 -11.49 -20.49
CA PRO A 46 7.44 -11.13 -21.37
C PRO A 46 8.78 -10.98 -20.64
N PHE A 47 8.80 -10.32 -19.47
CA PHE A 47 10.02 -10.22 -18.69
C PHE A 47 10.55 -11.58 -18.23
N LEU A 48 9.69 -12.45 -17.67
CA LEU A 48 10.06 -13.81 -17.26
C LEU A 48 10.72 -14.60 -18.41
N ALA A 49 10.18 -14.47 -19.62
CA ALA A 49 10.75 -15.10 -20.79
C ALA A 49 12.17 -14.59 -21.09
N THR A 50 12.46 -13.30 -20.87
CA THR A 50 13.82 -12.73 -21.11
C THR A 50 14.88 -13.29 -20.15
N ILE A 51 14.47 -13.75 -18.95
CA ILE A 51 15.36 -14.36 -17.96
C ILE A 51 15.28 -15.89 -17.97
N GLY A 52 14.68 -16.48 -19.01
CA GLY A 52 14.60 -17.94 -19.19
C GLY A 52 13.59 -18.65 -18.28
N VAL A 53 12.73 -17.90 -17.59
CA VAL A 53 11.66 -18.45 -16.74
C VAL A 53 10.40 -18.65 -17.57
N GLN A 54 9.96 -19.90 -17.71
CA GLN A 54 8.71 -20.23 -18.38
C GLN A 54 7.52 -20.03 -17.43
N SER A 55 6.34 -19.69 -17.96
CA SER A 55 5.14 -19.41 -17.17
C SER A 55 4.74 -20.57 -16.24
N GLN A 56 4.92 -21.83 -16.67
CA GLN A 56 4.65 -23.02 -15.85
C GLN A 56 5.59 -23.19 -14.66
N ASN A 57 6.71 -22.46 -14.63
CA ASN A 57 7.66 -22.49 -13.51
C ASN A 57 7.28 -21.48 -12.43
N LEU A 58 6.42 -20.51 -12.72
CA LEU A 58 5.88 -19.60 -11.71
C LEU A 58 4.91 -20.37 -10.82
N LYS A 59 5.30 -20.59 -9.56
CA LYS A 59 4.55 -21.43 -8.62
C LYS A 59 3.70 -20.65 -7.64
N LEU A 60 4.14 -19.44 -7.30
CA LEU A 60 3.47 -18.61 -6.30
C LEU A 60 3.55 -17.15 -6.70
N ALA A 61 2.42 -16.46 -6.71
CA ALA A 61 2.35 -15.01 -6.76
C ALA A 61 1.67 -14.52 -5.48
N ILE A 62 2.29 -13.57 -4.79
CA ILE A 62 1.81 -13.05 -3.50
C ILE A 62 1.50 -11.58 -3.67
N ASN A 63 0.25 -11.20 -3.40
CA ASN A 63 -0.14 -9.81 -3.33
C ASN A 63 0.29 -9.23 -1.98
N THR A 64 1.03 -8.13 -2.03
CA THR A 64 1.49 -7.44 -0.81
C THR A 64 0.31 -6.87 -0.04
N HIS A 65 -0.71 -6.37 -0.76
CA HIS A 65 -1.91 -5.80 -0.15
C HIS A 65 -3.09 -5.70 -1.14
N ALA A 66 -4.20 -5.13 -0.68
CA ALA A 66 -5.49 -5.13 -1.39
C ALA A 66 -5.73 -3.95 -2.34
N ASP A 67 -4.71 -3.22 -2.81
CA ASP A 67 -4.93 -2.19 -3.83
C ASP A 67 -4.90 -2.79 -5.25
N ALA A 68 -5.74 -2.25 -6.14
CA ALA A 68 -6.02 -2.81 -7.46
C ALA A 68 -4.77 -3.00 -8.33
N ASP A 69 -3.78 -2.13 -8.20
CA ASP A 69 -2.51 -2.19 -8.92
C ASP A 69 -1.52 -3.22 -8.37
N HIS A 70 -1.89 -3.94 -7.30
CA HIS A 70 -1.09 -5.02 -6.73
C HIS A 70 -1.70 -6.41 -6.98
N HIS A 71 -3.03 -6.51 -7.10
CA HIS A 71 -3.70 -7.80 -7.26
C HIS A 71 -4.54 -7.93 -8.54
N GLY A 72 -4.72 -6.85 -9.31
CA GLY A 72 -5.59 -6.84 -10.48
C GLY A 72 -5.22 -7.84 -11.56
N GLY A 73 -3.95 -8.23 -11.65
CA GLY A 73 -3.44 -9.23 -12.58
C GLY A 73 -3.67 -10.69 -12.19
N ASN A 74 -4.22 -10.97 -11.00
CA ASN A 74 -4.38 -12.33 -10.47
C ASN A 74 -5.08 -13.28 -11.46
N SER A 75 -6.22 -12.87 -12.01
CA SER A 75 -6.99 -13.70 -12.95
C SER A 75 -6.22 -13.98 -14.25
N THR A 76 -5.53 -12.96 -14.79
CA THR A 76 -4.72 -13.10 -16.00
C THR A 76 -3.56 -14.06 -15.78
N LEU A 77 -2.88 -14.02 -14.63
CA LEU A 77 -1.81 -14.98 -14.30
C LEU A 77 -2.35 -16.40 -14.14
N LYS A 78 -3.48 -16.58 -13.44
CA LYS A 78 -4.10 -17.91 -13.28
C LYS A 78 -4.47 -18.54 -14.62
N GLN A 79 -4.89 -17.74 -15.60
CA GLN A 79 -5.21 -18.24 -16.95
C GLN A 79 -3.97 -18.60 -17.79
N ARG A 80 -2.81 -18.07 -17.45
CA ARG A 80 -1.57 -18.18 -18.24
C ARG A 80 -0.51 -19.08 -17.59
N CYS A 81 -0.66 -19.38 -16.31
CA CYS A 81 0.31 -20.14 -15.52
C CYS A 81 -0.37 -21.34 -14.87
N ASP A 82 -0.16 -22.52 -15.42
CA ASP A 82 -0.68 -23.76 -14.86
C ASP A 82 -0.09 -24.00 -13.46
N ASN A 83 -0.95 -24.44 -12.51
CA ASN A 83 -0.57 -24.73 -11.13
C ASN A 83 0.00 -23.54 -10.32
N LEU A 84 -0.24 -22.31 -10.76
CA LEU A 84 0.06 -21.14 -9.98
C LEU A 84 -0.81 -21.08 -8.73
N LEU A 85 -0.20 -20.85 -7.58
CA LEU A 85 -0.89 -20.49 -6.34
C LEU A 85 -0.87 -18.97 -6.17
N LEU A 86 -1.98 -18.41 -5.71
CA LEU A 86 -2.10 -17.01 -5.33
C LEU A 86 -2.12 -16.90 -3.82
N GLY A 87 -1.32 -15.97 -3.29
CA GLY A 87 -1.24 -15.68 -1.87
C GLY A 87 -1.51 -14.22 -1.55
N CYS A 88 -1.92 -13.94 -0.32
CA CYS A 88 -2.01 -12.57 0.24
C CYS A 88 -2.03 -12.61 1.77
N GLY A 89 -1.99 -11.44 2.39
CA GLY A 89 -2.26 -11.32 3.83
C GLY A 89 -3.69 -11.74 4.18
N GLU A 90 -3.84 -12.48 5.29
CA GLU A 90 -5.13 -13.05 5.69
C GLU A 90 -6.23 -11.99 5.80
N MET A 91 -5.90 -10.81 6.36
CA MET A 91 -6.88 -9.74 6.58
C MET A 91 -7.27 -8.97 5.30
N ASP A 92 -6.50 -9.10 4.22
CA ASP A 92 -6.81 -8.48 2.92
C ASP A 92 -7.51 -9.46 1.95
N ARG A 93 -7.57 -10.75 2.30
CA ARG A 93 -8.06 -11.80 1.40
C ARG A 93 -9.46 -11.54 0.86
N GLU A 94 -10.41 -11.26 1.74
CA GLU A 94 -11.82 -11.06 1.35
C GLU A 94 -11.97 -9.86 0.40
N VAL A 95 -11.20 -8.80 0.66
CA VAL A 95 -11.19 -7.59 -0.16
C VAL A 95 -10.59 -7.86 -1.54
N ILE A 96 -9.52 -8.66 -1.64
CA ILE A 96 -8.90 -9.05 -2.91
C ILE A 96 -9.81 -9.97 -3.72
N GLU A 97 -10.51 -10.90 -3.08
CA GLU A 97 -11.42 -11.84 -3.72
C GLU A 97 -12.74 -11.17 -4.20
N ASN A 98 -13.08 -10.00 -3.64
CA ASN A 98 -14.33 -9.31 -3.90
C ASN A 98 -14.12 -7.84 -4.30
N PRO A 99 -14.10 -7.53 -5.61
CA PRO A 99 -13.92 -6.15 -6.07
C PRO A 99 -14.95 -5.15 -5.55
N ASP A 100 -16.21 -5.56 -5.31
CA ASP A 100 -17.21 -4.64 -4.77
C ASP A 100 -16.91 -4.29 -3.32
N LEU A 101 -16.40 -5.26 -2.53
CA LEU A 101 -15.95 -5.00 -1.18
C LEU A 101 -14.70 -4.10 -1.17
N LEU A 102 -13.76 -4.30 -2.12
CA LEU A 102 -12.61 -3.42 -2.28
C LEU A 102 -13.06 -1.97 -2.44
N PHE A 103 -13.99 -1.70 -3.36
CA PHE A 103 -14.46 -0.34 -3.56
C PHE A 103 -15.22 0.19 -2.35
N ALA A 104 -16.11 -0.59 -1.75
CA ALA A 104 -16.90 -0.17 -0.61
C ALA A 104 -16.07 0.09 0.65
N SER A 105 -15.11 -0.78 0.98
CA SER A 105 -14.37 -0.73 2.24
C SER A 105 -13.03 0.00 2.17
N ARG A 106 -12.50 0.24 0.96
CA ARG A 106 -11.21 0.91 0.80
C ARG A 106 -11.33 2.24 0.08
N TYR A 107 -11.79 2.26 -1.16
CA TYR A 107 -11.78 3.49 -1.95
C TYR A 107 -12.96 4.43 -1.66
N ASN A 108 -14.11 3.88 -1.30
CA ASN A 108 -15.36 4.61 -1.12
C ASN A 108 -15.92 4.49 0.31
N GLN A 109 -15.13 4.04 1.29
CA GLN A 109 -15.62 3.80 2.65
C GLN A 109 -16.25 5.02 3.32
N TRP A 110 -15.88 6.23 2.93
CA TRP A 110 -16.47 7.48 3.43
C TRP A 110 -17.43 8.15 2.44
N LEU A 111 -17.70 7.54 1.28
CA LEU A 111 -18.64 8.09 0.29
C LEU A 111 -20.08 8.01 0.81
N SER A 112 -20.44 6.89 1.44
CA SER A 112 -21.76 6.63 2.02
C SER A 112 -21.88 7.13 3.44
N ASP A 113 -20.78 7.46 4.11
CA ASP A 113 -20.80 8.01 5.46
C ASP A 113 -21.30 9.45 5.40
N HIS A 114 -22.61 9.51 5.39
CA HIS A 114 -23.49 10.66 5.53
C HIS A 114 -22.86 12.03 5.22
N ARG A 115 -22.67 12.32 3.91
CA ARG A 115 -22.45 13.68 3.45
C ARG A 115 -21.00 14.18 3.49
N VAL A 116 -20.04 13.36 3.88
CA VAL A 116 -18.64 13.72 3.66
C VAL A 116 -18.32 13.63 2.16
N GLY A 117 -18.97 12.70 1.44
CA GLY A 117 -18.84 12.56 -0.01
C GLY A 117 -17.38 12.36 -0.45
N LEU A 118 -16.58 11.71 0.39
CA LEU A 118 -15.18 11.44 0.13
C LEU A 118 -15.03 10.01 -0.39
N GLY A 119 -14.55 9.92 -1.59
CA GLY A 119 -14.32 8.67 -2.28
C GLY A 119 -13.77 8.95 -3.65
N MET A 120 -13.57 7.90 -4.41
CA MET A 120 -13.11 7.99 -5.79
C MET A 120 -14.20 8.66 -6.65
N ASN A 121 -13.80 9.56 -7.55
CA ASN A 121 -14.76 10.11 -8.50
C ASN A 121 -15.22 9.00 -9.48
N PRO A 122 -16.44 9.11 -10.09
CA PRO A 122 -17.00 8.05 -10.91
C PRO A 122 -16.16 7.63 -12.12
N GLU A 123 -15.41 8.55 -12.71
CA GLU A 123 -14.54 8.27 -13.85
C GLU A 123 -13.32 7.46 -13.40
N ALA A 124 -12.68 7.87 -12.30
CA ALA A 124 -11.57 7.13 -11.69
C ALA A 124 -12.03 5.76 -11.20
N GLU A 125 -13.21 5.65 -10.57
CA GLU A 125 -13.77 4.36 -10.17
C GLU A 125 -13.98 3.44 -11.37
N THR A 126 -14.57 3.94 -12.44
CA THR A 126 -14.77 3.16 -13.67
C THR A 126 -13.45 2.66 -14.22
N TRP A 127 -12.43 3.52 -14.26
CA TRP A 127 -11.10 3.16 -14.73
C TRP A 127 -10.46 2.10 -13.82
N VAL A 128 -10.46 2.29 -12.49
CA VAL A 128 -9.87 1.32 -11.56
C VAL A 128 -10.59 -0.02 -11.64
N ARG A 129 -11.93 -0.04 -11.75
CA ARG A 129 -12.70 -1.29 -11.91
C ARG A 129 -12.29 -2.06 -13.16
N GLN A 130 -12.07 -1.37 -14.28
CA GLN A 130 -11.60 -1.99 -15.52
C GLN A 130 -10.17 -2.55 -15.35
N MET A 131 -9.34 -1.86 -14.59
CA MET A 131 -7.94 -2.26 -14.36
C MET A 131 -7.77 -3.33 -13.28
N THR A 132 -8.76 -3.52 -12.40
CA THR A 132 -8.71 -4.54 -11.33
C THR A 132 -8.85 -5.97 -11.85
N GLY A 133 -9.43 -6.16 -13.03
CA GLY A 133 -9.72 -7.49 -13.57
C GLY A 133 -10.87 -8.20 -12.85
N PRO A 134 -11.23 -9.42 -13.30
CA PRO A 134 -12.30 -10.18 -12.69
C PRO A 134 -11.88 -10.77 -11.33
N PRO A 135 -12.85 -11.04 -10.43
CA PRO A 135 -12.60 -11.68 -9.14
C PRO A 135 -11.78 -12.95 -9.28
N GLN A 136 -10.81 -13.14 -8.39
CA GLN A 136 -9.98 -14.31 -8.38
C GLN A 136 -9.77 -14.81 -6.94
N ARG A 137 -10.06 -16.09 -6.71
CA ARG A 137 -9.86 -16.73 -5.41
C ARG A 137 -8.37 -16.78 -5.05
N ILE A 138 -8.07 -16.53 -3.78
CA ILE A 138 -6.75 -16.70 -3.16
C ILE A 138 -6.60 -18.14 -2.63
N ASP A 139 -5.48 -18.77 -2.93
CA ASP A 139 -5.19 -20.15 -2.53
C ASP A 139 -4.57 -20.21 -1.13
N ILE A 140 -3.71 -19.26 -0.77
CA ILE A 140 -2.94 -19.23 0.49
C ILE A 140 -3.08 -17.87 1.18
N SER A 141 -3.29 -17.90 2.50
CA SER A 141 -3.26 -16.70 3.35
C SER A 141 -2.04 -16.73 4.27
N PHE A 142 -1.36 -15.58 4.39
CA PHE A 142 -0.21 -15.36 5.25
C PHE A 142 -0.57 -14.49 6.44
N ARG A 143 0.05 -14.75 7.59
CA ARG A 143 -0.17 -13.99 8.84
C ARG A 143 1.06 -13.22 9.29
N GLY A 144 2.21 -13.50 8.66
CA GLY A 144 3.52 -13.03 9.08
C GLY A 144 4.24 -14.05 9.96
N GLY A 145 5.55 -14.16 9.72
CA GLY A 145 6.43 -15.15 10.37
C GLY A 145 6.73 -16.37 9.49
N GLU A 146 5.98 -16.60 8.42
CA GLU A 146 6.24 -17.70 7.49
C GLU A 146 7.57 -17.50 6.75
N ILE A 147 8.20 -18.62 6.37
CA ILE A 147 9.43 -18.64 5.59
C ILE A 147 9.15 -19.28 4.23
N LEU A 148 9.42 -18.54 3.18
CA LEU A 148 9.34 -19.00 1.80
C LEU A 148 10.74 -19.43 1.34
N ALA A 149 10.96 -20.71 1.14
CA ALA A 149 12.21 -21.23 0.59
C ALA A 149 12.23 -20.99 -0.93
N ILE A 150 13.19 -20.20 -1.40
CA ILE A 150 13.43 -19.94 -2.82
C ILE A 150 14.53 -20.87 -3.34
N THR A 151 15.64 -20.93 -2.61
CA THR A 151 16.76 -21.86 -2.82
C THR A 151 17.28 -22.30 -1.45
N ASP A 152 18.25 -23.22 -1.42
CA ASP A 152 18.93 -23.62 -0.19
C ASP A 152 19.59 -22.44 0.55
N ARG A 153 19.86 -21.32 -0.14
CA ARG A 153 20.57 -20.15 0.40
C ARG A 153 19.70 -18.90 0.47
N MET A 154 18.57 -18.86 -0.18
CA MET A 154 17.66 -17.70 -0.24
C MET A 154 16.30 -18.07 0.33
N ASN A 155 15.95 -17.41 1.42
CA ASN A 155 14.64 -17.55 2.06
C ASN A 155 14.05 -16.16 2.28
N LEU A 156 12.76 -16.02 2.03
CA LEU A 156 12.02 -14.79 2.35
C LEU A 156 11.19 -15.01 3.60
N ARG A 157 11.43 -14.19 4.62
CA ARG A 157 10.55 -14.13 5.79
C ARG A 157 9.39 -13.19 5.50
N VAL A 158 8.17 -13.69 5.61
CA VAL A 158 6.96 -12.90 5.50
C VAL A 158 6.80 -12.07 6.76
N LEU A 159 6.53 -10.78 6.60
CA LEU A 159 6.28 -9.83 7.67
C LEU A 159 4.86 -9.28 7.51
N HIS A 160 4.10 -9.23 8.59
CA HIS A 160 2.84 -8.47 8.63
C HIS A 160 3.15 -7.03 9.02
N VAL A 161 2.85 -6.10 8.12
CA VAL A 161 3.19 -4.66 8.24
C VAL A 161 1.96 -3.79 7.97
N PRO A 162 0.94 -3.87 8.85
CA PRO A 162 -0.32 -3.17 8.65
C PRO A 162 -0.19 -1.65 8.78
N GLY A 163 -1.17 -0.92 8.28
CA GLY A 163 -1.25 0.55 8.35
C GLY A 163 -1.76 1.16 7.07
N HIS A 164 -1.23 0.75 5.93
CA HIS A 164 -1.74 1.08 4.60
C HIS A 164 -2.93 0.19 4.20
N SER A 165 -2.87 -1.10 4.45
CA SER A 165 -4.00 -2.04 4.51
C SER A 165 -3.94 -2.86 5.79
N HIS A 166 -5.01 -3.60 6.10
CA HIS A 166 -5.06 -4.45 7.30
C HIS A 166 -4.16 -5.67 7.19
N GLY A 167 -4.10 -6.28 6.00
CA GLY A 167 -3.34 -7.48 5.72
C GLY A 167 -2.01 -7.26 5.02
N HIS A 168 -1.47 -6.03 5.03
CA HIS A 168 -0.26 -5.70 4.28
C HIS A 168 0.92 -6.59 4.67
N LEU A 169 1.60 -7.15 3.65
CA LEU A 169 2.78 -8.00 3.79
C LEU A 169 4.03 -7.29 3.25
N ALA A 170 5.14 -7.52 3.93
CA ALA A 170 6.47 -7.26 3.41
C ALA A 170 7.32 -8.54 3.46
N PHE A 171 8.42 -8.57 2.72
CA PHE A 171 9.25 -9.77 2.59
C PHE A 171 10.69 -9.42 2.88
N TYR A 172 11.27 -10.08 3.88
CA TYR A 172 12.65 -9.86 4.29
C TYR A 172 13.56 -10.96 3.76
N ASP A 173 14.57 -10.55 2.99
CA ASP A 173 15.67 -11.35 2.49
C ASP A 173 16.90 -11.09 3.37
N ALA A 174 17.16 -12.00 4.30
CA ALA A 174 18.28 -11.85 5.24
C ALA A 174 19.63 -12.02 4.53
N ALA A 175 19.72 -12.79 3.46
CA ALA A 175 20.98 -13.02 2.73
C ALA A 175 21.50 -11.74 2.08
N ASN A 176 20.59 -10.92 1.54
CA ASN A 176 20.91 -9.66 0.90
C ASN A 176 20.67 -8.44 1.81
N ARG A 177 20.22 -8.65 3.06
CA ARG A 177 19.81 -7.57 3.98
C ARG A 177 18.81 -6.62 3.33
N ALA A 178 17.85 -7.17 2.59
CA ALA A 178 16.88 -6.43 1.80
C ALA A 178 15.45 -6.67 2.29
N VAL A 179 14.60 -5.65 2.23
CA VAL A 179 13.16 -5.79 2.50
C VAL A 179 12.36 -5.27 1.30
N TYR A 180 11.35 -6.03 0.91
CA TYR A 180 10.40 -5.70 -0.16
C TYR A 180 9.09 -5.32 0.50
N THR A 181 8.75 -4.04 0.46
CA THR A 181 7.74 -3.45 1.35
C THR A 181 6.36 -3.27 0.69
N GLY A 182 6.24 -3.46 -0.65
CA GLY A 182 5.04 -2.97 -1.33
C GLY A 182 4.82 -1.50 -1.00
N ASP A 183 3.64 -1.17 -0.49
CA ASP A 183 3.25 0.17 -0.07
C ASP A 183 3.18 0.35 1.45
N ALA A 184 3.91 -0.48 2.24
CA ALA A 184 3.90 -0.37 3.70
C ALA A 184 4.57 0.91 4.22
N LEU A 185 5.42 1.56 3.43
CA LEU A 185 6.19 2.74 3.82
C LEU A 185 6.02 3.85 2.77
N HIS A 186 5.70 5.08 3.21
CA HIS A 186 5.30 6.15 2.29
C HIS A 186 6.24 7.36 2.23
N GLY A 187 7.18 7.51 3.19
CA GLY A 187 7.95 8.76 3.30
C GLY A 187 7.04 9.99 3.50
N ASP A 188 7.44 11.10 2.89
CA ASP A 188 6.65 12.33 2.89
C ASP A 188 5.59 12.36 1.77
N CYS A 189 5.77 11.58 0.71
CA CYS A 189 4.85 11.44 -0.43
C CYS A 189 5.20 10.22 -1.29
N CYS A 190 4.28 9.78 -2.12
CA CYS A 190 4.61 8.92 -3.26
C CYS A 190 5.11 9.79 -4.41
N PRO A 191 6.32 9.55 -4.97
CA PRO A 191 6.87 10.37 -6.04
C PRO A 191 6.31 10.00 -7.41
N SER A 192 6.32 10.96 -8.33
CA SER A 192 6.19 10.70 -9.77
C SER A 192 7.45 10.00 -10.32
N ARG A 193 7.40 9.57 -11.57
CA ARG A 193 8.57 9.00 -12.27
C ARG A 193 9.74 9.97 -12.38
N GLU A 194 9.45 11.25 -12.38
CA GLU A 194 10.42 12.34 -12.42
C GLU A 194 10.92 12.74 -11.01
N GLY A 195 10.42 12.09 -9.97
CA GLY A 195 10.81 12.33 -8.57
C GLY A 195 10.07 13.50 -7.89
N ALA A 196 9.10 14.13 -8.57
CA ALA A 196 8.27 15.16 -7.95
C ALA A 196 7.20 14.53 -7.03
N PRO A 197 6.75 15.21 -5.96
CA PRO A 197 5.63 14.75 -5.15
C PRO A 197 4.38 14.52 -6.00
N SER A 198 3.77 13.34 -5.91
CA SER A 198 2.57 12.98 -6.66
C SER A 198 1.37 12.67 -5.76
N LEU A 199 1.52 11.79 -4.77
CA LEU A 199 0.42 11.45 -3.87
C LEU A 199 0.82 11.65 -2.41
N PRO A 200 -0.13 12.04 -1.54
CA PRO A 200 0.08 12.01 -0.09
C PRO A 200 0.28 10.57 0.42
N PRO A 201 0.92 10.39 1.58
CA PRO A 201 0.93 9.12 2.30
C PRO A 201 -0.50 8.62 2.60
N ALA A 202 -0.78 7.35 2.34
CA ALA A 202 -2.12 6.76 2.39
C ALA A 202 -2.24 5.65 3.46
N TYR A 203 -1.76 5.88 4.68
CA TYR A 203 -2.02 4.99 5.82
C TYR A 203 -3.29 5.43 6.57
N PHE A 204 -4.04 4.48 7.12
CA PHE A 204 -5.27 4.77 7.87
C PHE A 204 -5.21 4.34 9.35
N ALA A 205 -4.24 3.50 9.75
CA ALA A 205 -4.08 3.02 11.12
C ALA A 205 -2.74 3.50 11.69
N VAL A 206 -2.77 4.63 12.42
CA VAL A 206 -1.56 5.35 12.88
C VAL A 206 -0.61 4.46 13.68
N LEU A 207 -1.12 3.78 14.73
CA LEU A 207 -0.27 2.94 15.59
C LEU A 207 0.27 1.71 14.85
N ALA A 208 -0.54 1.09 14.00
CA ALA A 208 -0.12 -0.04 13.18
C ALA A 208 0.97 0.38 12.18
N TYR A 209 0.81 1.54 11.55
CA TYR A 209 1.80 2.09 10.63
C TYR A 209 3.14 2.39 11.33
N LEU A 210 3.11 3.02 12.51
CA LEU A 210 4.31 3.25 13.32
C LEU A 210 4.99 1.93 13.74
N ALA A 211 4.21 0.92 14.13
CA ALA A 211 4.74 -0.40 14.45
C ALA A 211 5.37 -1.08 13.23
N SER A 212 4.80 -0.90 12.04
CA SER A 212 5.36 -1.41 10.78
C SER A 212 6.68 -0.74 10.42
N ILE A 213 6.79 0.59 10.59
CA ILE A 213 8.07 1.31 10.44
C ILE A 213 9.12 0.74 11.42
N GLN A 214 8.75 0.58 12.70
CA GLN A 214 9.63 0.02 13.71
C GLN A 214 10.05 -1.43 13.40
N THR A 215 9.15 -2.23 12.84
CA THR A 215 9.45 -3.61 12.42
C THR A 215 10.54 -3.62 11.35
N VAL A 216 10.45 -2.76 10.34
CA VAL A 216 11.46 -2.67 9.27
C VAL A 216 12.79 -2.11 9.83
N GLU A 217 12.73 -1.11 10.70
CA GLU A 217 13.92 -0.52 11.33
C GLU A 217 14.72 -1.55 12.15
N ALA A 218 14.01 -2.41 12.92
CA ALA A 218 14.62 -3.45 13.73
C ALA A 218 15.34 -4.56 12.93
N LEU A 219 15.11 -4.64 11.61
CA LEU A 219 15.80 -5.58 10.73
C LEU A 219 17.21 -5.11 10.34
N GLU A 220 17.53 -3.83 10.55
CA GLU A 220 18.81 -3.22 10.16
C GLU A 220 19.18 -3.52 8.70
N VAL A 221 18.19 -3.35 7.79
CA VAL A 221 18.37 -3.65 6.38
C VAL A 221 19.34 -2.68 5.69
N GLU A 222 20.00 -3.17 4.65
CA GLU A 222 20.84 -2.36 3.76
C GLU A 222 20.03 -1.79 2.60
N TRP A 223 18.90 -2.46 2.24
CA TRP A 223 18.09 -2.11 1.07
C TRP A 223 16.62 -2.12 1.40
N ILE A 224 15.89 -1.07 0.95
CA ILE A 224 14.42 -1.05 0.89
C ILE A 224 14.00 -1.00 -0.59
N TYR A 225 13.20 -1.98 -0.98
CA TYR A 225 12.54 -2.07 -2.29
C TYR A 225 11.04 -1.93 -2.09
N SER A 226 10.45 -0.90 -2.68
CA SER A 226 9.01 -0.59 -2.59
C SER A 226 8.33 -0.72 -3.94
N ALA A 227 6.99 -0.63 -3.99
CA ALA A 227 6.28 -0.73 -5.26
C ALA A 227 6.31 0.57 -6.07
N HIS A 228 6.27 1.73 -5.43
CA HIS A 228 6.20 3.03 -6.13
C HIS A 228 7.38 3.97 -5.84
N TRP A 229 8.16 3.69 -4.83
CA TRP A 229 9.29 4.54 -4.42
C TRP A 229 10.60 4.06 -5.06
N PRO A 230 11.59 4.94 -5.18
CA PRO A 230 12.92 4.52 -5.59
C PRO A 230 13.51 3.53 -4.58
N THR A 231 14.49 2.75 -5.03
CA THR A 231 15.26 1.90 -4.12
C THR A 231 16.07 2.77 -3.16
N TYR A 232 15.96 2.49 -1.87
CA TYR A 232 16.79 3.13 -0.84
C TYR A 232 17.87 2.18 -0.38
N SER A 233 19.09 2.71 -0.14
CA SER A 233 20.23 1.91 0.34
C SER A 233 21.14 2.70 1.27
N GLY A 234 21.88 1.96 2.13
CA GLY A 234 22.81 2.55 3.08
C GLY A 234 22.16 3.60 3.98
N PRO A 235 22.79 4.78 4.15
CA PRO A 235 22.23 5.85 5.01
C PRO A 235 20.83 6.31 4.61
N ARG A 236 20.46 6.23 3.32
CA ARG A 236 19.14 6.62 2.83
C ARG A 236 18.01 5.75 3.39
N VAL A 237 18.30 4.53 3.83
CA VAL A 237 17.31 3.67 4.51
C VAL A 237 16.85 4.32 5.81
N ALA A 238 17.76 4.72 6.67
CA ALA A 238 17.43 5.37 7.94
C ALA A 238 16.73 6.72 7.73
N GLU A 239 17.17 7.51 6.74
CA GLU A 239 16.55 8.78 6.37
C GLU A 239 15.10 8.58 5.91
N PHE A 240 14.83 7.61 5.03
CA PHE A 240 13.48 7.30 4.55
C PHE A 240 12.55 6.82 5.69
N LEU A 241 13.05 5.97 6.59
CA LEU A 241 12.27 5.55 7.76
C LEU A 241 11.97 6.74 8.70
N ALA A 242 12.91 7.67 8.83
CA ALA A 242 12.68 8.90 9.58
C ALA A 242 11.66 9.83 8.88
N GLU A 243 11.69 9.96 7.55
CA GLU A 243 10.69 10.68 6.77
C GLU A 243 9.28 10.12 7.02
N CYS A 244 9.12 8.77 7.02
CA CYS A 244 7.85 8.12 7.35
C CYS A 244 7.32 8.54 8.73
N ARG A 245 8.16 8.50 9.77
CA ARG A 245 7.77 8.91 11.13
C ARG A 245 7.47 10.40 11.22
N ASN A 246 8.32 11.23 10.64
CA ASN A 246 8.17 12.68 10.66
C ASN A 246 6.86 13.12 10.01
N PHE A 247 6.42 12.43 8.94
CA PHE A 247 5.11 12.71 8.34
C PHE A 247 3.98 12.43 9.34
N VAL A 248 4.01 11.29 10.03
CA VAL A 248 3.01 10.94 11.06
C VAL A 248 2.95 12.00 12.16
N ASP A 249 4.10 12.44 12.66
CA ASP A 249 4.18 13.45 13.72
C ASP A 249 3.64 14.81 13.24
N ARG A 250 4.00 15.25 12.03
CA ARG A 250 3.48 16.49 11.44
C ARG A 250 1.97 16.43 11.23
N ALA A 251 1.47 15.31 10.70
CA ALA A 251 0.03 15.11 10.48
C ALA A 251 -0.72 15.14 11.82
N GLY A 252 -0.26 14.39 12.81
CA GLY A 252 -0.87 14.38 14.15
C GLY A 252 -0.88 15.74 14.81
N THR A 253 0.22 16.49 14.74
CA THR A 253 0.34 17.85 15.28
C THR A 253 -0.63 18.80 14.59
N ARG A 254 -0.68 18.76 13.26
CA ARG A 254 -1.55 19.65 12.48
C ARG A 254 -3.04 19.36 12.73
N ILE A 255 -3.43 18.10 12.74
CA ILE A 255 -4.83 17.69 12.97
C ILE A 255 -5.28 18.07 14.39
N ARG A 256 -4.41 17.91 15.39
CA ARG A 256 -4.70 18.36 16.74
C ARG A 256 -4.94 19.86 16.81
N TYR A 257 -4.12 20.65 16.14
CA TYR A 257 -4.29 22.11 16.02
C TYR A 257 -5.64 22.46 15.38
N GLU A 258 -6.06 21.75 14.34
CA GLU A 258 -7.36 22.00 13.70
C GLU A 258 -8.54 21.67 14.64
N LEU A 259 -8.45 20.59 15.40
CA LEU A 259 -9.47 20.26 16.41
C LEU A 259 -9.58 21.36 17.48
N GLU A 260 -8.46 21.92 17.92
CA GLU A 260 -8.43 23.02 18.91
C GLU A 260 -8.96 24.34 18.35
N SER A 261 -8.75 24.58 17.06
CA SER A 261 -9.19 25.79 16.35
C SER A 261 -10.68 25.78 15.98
N HIS A 262 -11.33 24.60 16.05
CA HIS A 262 -12.73 24.42 15.66
C HIS A 262 -13.60 23.93 16.85
N PRO A 263 -13.94 24.85 17.81
CA PRO A 263 -14.65 24.45 19.04
C PRO A 263 -16.05 23.85 18.80
N ASN A 264 -16.65 24.10 17.63
CA ASN A 264 -17.94 23.51 17.23
C ASN A 264 -17.78 22.18 16.46
N GLY A 265 -16.55 21.68 16.33
CA GLY A 265 -16.19 20.48 15.58
C GLY A 265 -15.84 20.75 14.12
N ILE A 266 -15.05 19.86 13.55
CA ILE A 266 -14.56 19.92 12.15
C ILE A 266 -14.96 18.65 11.41
N THR A 267 -15.38 18.78 10.15
CA THR A 267 -15.65 17.60 9.28
C THR A 267 -14.33 17.00 8.79
N LEU A 268 -14.36 15.74 8.36
CA LEU A 268 -13.20 15.11 7.73
C LEU A 268 -12.69 15.93 6.54
N ARG A 269 -13.61 16.37 5.66
CA ARG A 269 -13.30 17.17 4.48
C ARG A 269 -12.63 18.50 4.83
N ASP A 270 -13.18 19.23 5.80
CA ASP A 270 -12.62 20.52 6.20
C ASP A 270 -11.23 20.33 6.84
N CYS A 271 -11.06 19.29 7.68
CA CYS A 271 -9.79 18.95 8.27
C CYS A 271 -8.73 18.63 7.20
N MET A 272 -9.07 17.84 6.18
CA MET A 272 -8.18 17.56 5.05
C MET A 272 -7.78 18.84 4.32
N THR A 273 -8.76 19.72 4.02
CA THR A 273 -8.53 20.99 3.31
C THR A 273 -7.60 21.92 4.11
N GLN A 274 -7.76 21.99 5.43
CA GLN A 274 -6.93 22.82 6.29
C GLN A 274 -5.52 22.23 6.52
N CYS A 275 -5.41 20.89 6.56
CA CYS A 275 -4.13 20.22 6.81
C CYS A 275 -3.27 20.11 5.55
N GLY A 276 -3.86 19.83 4.38
CA GLY A 276 -3.15 19.49 3.15
C GLY A 276 -1.97 20.39 2.81
N PRO A 277 -2.15 21.73 2.73
CA PRO A 277 -1.07 22.65 2.37
C PRO A 277 0.12 22.68 3.34
N ALA A 278 -0.08 22.22 4.58
CA ALA A 278 0.98 22.14 5.60
C ALA A 278 1.67 20.77 5.63
N LEU A 279 1.07 19.75 5.01
CA LEU A 279 1.60 18.39 5.02
C LEU A 279 2.49 18.06 3.83
N GLY A 280 2.20 18.62 2.65
CA GLY A 280 3.01 18.36 1.48
C GLY A 280 2.63 19.22 0.28
N ASN A 281 3.26 18.91 -0.87
CA ASN A 281 3.13 19.71 -2.09
C ASN A 281 2.86 18.82 -3.32
N TRP A 282 1.94 17.87 -3.19
CA TRP A 282 1.42 17.08 -4.31
C TRP A 282 0.32 17.83 -5.08
N PRO A 283 -0.05 17.39 -6.30
CA PRO A 283 -1.12 18.01 -7.08
C PRO A 283 -2.48 18.00 -6.32
N PRO A 284 -3.21 19.13 -6.27
CA PRO A 284 -4.45 19.27 -5.48
C PRO A 284 -5.53 18.23 -5.82
N GLN A 285 -5.58 17.73 -7.06
CA GLN A 285 -6.51 16.65 -7.43
C GLN A 285 -6.28 15.34 -6.68
N ASN A 286 -5.13 15.18 -6.03
CA ASN A 286 -4.76 14.01 -5.24
C ASN A 286 -5.00 14.19 -3.73
N ASP A 287 -5.46 15.37 -3.30
CA ASP A 287 -5.74 15.67 -1.89
C ASP A 287 -6.79 14.75 -1.27
N TRP A 288 -7.64 14.13 -2.08
CA TRP A 288 -8.65 13.19 -1.60
C TRP A 288 -8.04 12.00 -0.84
N LEU A 289 -6.79 11.60 -1.16
CA LEU A 289 -6.08 10.53 -0.45
C LEU A 289 -5.69 10.91 0.99
N LEU A 290 -5.70 12.20 1.34
CA LEU A 290 -5.56 12.65 2.73
C LEU A 290 -6.67 12.11 3.65
N MET A 291 -7.79 11.65 3.07
CA MET A 291 -8.84 11.02 3.88
C MET A 291 -8.30 9.88 4.75
N TYR A 292 -7.32 9.09 4.25
CA TYR A 292 -6.73 7.99 4.99
C TYR A 292 -5.96 8.47 6.23
N PRO A 293 -4.87 9.24 6.11
CA PRO A 293 -4.12 9.66 7.30
C PRO A 293 -4.92 10.59 8.20
N VAL A 294 -5.73 11.51 7.65
CA VAL A 294 -6.51 12.45 8.47
C VAL A 294 -7.57 11.70 9.27
N HIS A 295 -8.34 10.79 8.66
CA HIS A 295 -9.29 9.95 9.39
C HIS A 295 -8.58 9.07 10.41
N GLY A 296 -7.44 8.47 10.04
CA GLY A 296 -6.64 7.64 10.94
C GLY A 296 -6.20 8.39 12.19
N HIS A 297 -5.72 9.62 12.05
CA HIS A 297 -5.35 10.46 13.19
C HIS A 297 -6.55 10.91 14.03
N LEU A 298 -7.66 11.30 13.39
CA LEU A 298 -8.89 11.67 14.12
C LEU A 298 -9.42 10.50 14.94
N SER A 299 -9.42 9.30 14.38
CA SER A 299 -9.80 8.06 15.08
C SER A 299 -8.87 7.75 16.23
N HIS A 300 -7.56 7.88 16.02
CA HIS A 300 -6.56 7.69 17.08
C HIS A 300 -6.73 8.70 18.22
N LEU A 301 -6.98 9.97 17.91
CA LEU A 301 -7.26 10.99 18.92
C LEU A 301 -8.56 10.71 19.69
N GLN A 302 -9.55 10.09 19.05
CA GLN A 302 -10.78 9.63 19.71
C GLN A 302 -10.50 8.45 20.64
N GLU A 303 -9.70 7.47 20.23
CA GLU A 303 -9.29 6.35 21.09
C GLU A 303 -8.53 6.83 22.34
N LEU A 304 -7.74 7.88 22.21
CA LEU A 304 -7.04 8.53 23.33
C LEU A 304 -7.95 9.40 24.20
N GLY A 305 -9.24 9.54 23.88
CA GLY A 305 -10.16 10.42 24.59
C GLY A 305 -9.89 11.93 24.40
N PHE A 306 -9.09 12.30 23.40
CA PHE A 306 -8.81 13.71 23.07
C PHE A 306 -9.91 14.34 22.20
N ALA A 307 -10.57 13.53 21.39
CA ALA A 307 -11.65 13.94 20.51
C ALA A 307 -12.86 13.00 20.64
N HIS A 308 -14.01 13.46 20.22
CA HIS A 308 -15.22 12.64 20.08
C HIS A 308 -16.01 13.07 18.85
N GLN A 309 -16.83 12.16 18.34
CA GLN A 309 -17.71 12.43 17.21
C GLN A 309 -19.02 13.06 17.66
N ILE A 310 -19.47 14.06 16.91
CA ILE A 310 -20.78 14.69 17.07
C ILE A 310 -21.46 14.78 15.71
N HIS A 311 -22.80 14.85 15.70
CA HIS A 311 -23.54 15.22 14.51
C HIS A 311 -23.97 16.68 14.62
N GLY A 312 -23.65 17.47 13.60
CA GLY A 312 -24.16 18.84 13.51
C GLY A 312 -25.67 18.90 13.25
N GLU A 313 -26.27 20.08 13.32
CA GLU A 313 -27.69 20.30 12.98
C GLU A 313 -28.01 19.90 11.54
N ASP A 314 -27.06 19.97 10.65
CA ASP A 314 -27.08 19.50 9.26
C ASP A 314 -26.96 17.97 9.11
N GLY A 315 -26.76 17.28 10.24
CA GLY A 315 -26.58 15.84 10.32
C GLY A 315 -25.22 15.35 9.81
N ILE A 316 -24.24 16.26 9.54
CA ILE A 316 -22.89 15.89 9.12
C ILE A 316 -22.06 15.53 10.34
N LEU A 317 -21.31 14.42 10.23
CA LEU A 317 -20.37 13.97 11.25
C LEU A 317 -19.19 14.94 11.38
N ARG A 318 -18.87 15.32 12.61
CA ARG A 318 -17.73 16.15 12.97
C ARG A 318 -16.96 15.54 14.12
N TRP A 319 -15.67 15.78 14.14
CA TRP A 319 -14.83 15.54 15.32
C TRP A 319 -14.69 16.83 16.11
N LYS A 320 -14.85 16.72 17.40
CA LYS A 320 -14.75 17.84 18.34
C LYS A 320 -13.77 17.46 19.45
N ARG A 321 -12.95 18.42 19.89
CA ARG A 321 -12.10 18.26 21.06
C ARG A 321 -12.98 17.98 22.30
N GLN A 322 -12.53 17.06 23.12
CA GLN A 322 -13.16 16.71 24.39
C GLN A 322 -12.89 17.77 25.46
#